data_5810677351b97fa65c8c4b7a9eede825
#
_entry.id   5810677351b97fa65c8c4b7a9eede825
#
_cell.length_a   1.000
_cell.length_b   1.000
_cell.length_c   1.000
_cell.angle_alpha   90.00
_cell.angle_beta   90.00
_cell.angle_gamma   90.00
#
_symmetry.space_group_name_H-M   'P 1'
#
loop_
_entity.id
_entity.type
_entity.pdbx_description
1 polymer ?
#
loop_
_entity_poly.entity_id
_entity_poly.type
_entity_poly.pdbx_seq_one_letter_code
_entity_poly.pdbx_strand_id
1 'polypeptide(L)'
;YKRQVIRRTEDGVDILFEEGKDVLIVGVGTFARRAVTAAQKLVQENIGVTVVDPRWVLPLPEYLLQESGKYRLVVVYEDNAVNGGIGSVMSTALHRRECDVPLRQLALPQEFLPVGTRKDLLKNYGLDSSSAAHRIKEWFQKISG
;
A
#
# COMPACT_ATOMS: atom_id res chain seq x y z
N TYR A 1 -6.24 19.27 3.65
CA TYR A 1 -5.34 18.60 2.71
C TYR A 1 -6.06 18.28 1.40
N LYS A 2 -5.46 18.64 0.31
CA LYS A 2 -5.97 18.34 -1.02
C LYS A 2 -5.05 17.31 -1.67
N ARG A 3 -5.59 16.13 -1.95
CA ARG A 3 -4.83 15.06 -2.56
C ARG A 3 -4.52 15.41 -4.02
N GLN A 4 -3.26 15.29 -4.40
CA GLN A 4 -2.85 15.50 -5.77
C GLN A 4 -2.88 14.19 -6.54
N VAL A 5 -3.68 14.15 -7.59
CA VAL A 5 -3.81 12.99 -8.46
C VAL A 5 -3.04 13.28 -9.75
N ILE A 6 -2.06 12.43 -10.07
CA ILE A 6 -1.31 12.57 -11.31
C ILE A 6 -2.19 12.22 -12.50
N ARG A 7 -2.90 11.10 -12.41
CA ARG A 7 -3.86 10.66 -13.43
C ARG A 7 -4.80 9.63 -12.84
N ARG A 8 -5.91 9.39 -13.51
CA ARG A 8 -6.91 8.41 -13.11
C ARG A 8 -7.07 7.39 -14.23
N THR A 9 -7.10 6.11 -13.87
CA THR A 9 -7.33 5.04 -14.84
C THR A 9 -8.80 4.96 -15.24
N GLU A 10 -9.10 4.22 -16.31
CA GLU A 10 -10.49 4.05 -16.78
C GLU A 10 -11.39 3.43 -15.73
N ASP A 11 -10.87 2.52 -14.92
CA ASP A 11 -11.64 1.87 -13.85
C ASP A 11 -11.55 2.60 -12.52
N GLY A 12 -11.09 3.84 -12.52
CA GLY A 12 -11.24 4.74 -11.39
C GLY A 12 -10.13 4.70 -10.35
N VAL A 13 -8.98 4.13 -10.66
CA VAL A 13 -7.83 4.14 -9.76
C VAL A 13 -7.07 5.45 -9.92
N ASP A 14 -6.80 6.14 -8.82
CA ASP A 14 -6.01 7.36 -8.83
C ASP A 14 -4.53 7.03 -8.65
N ILE A 15 -3.70 7.50 -9.56
CA ILE A 15 -2.25 7.41 -9.45
C ILE A 15 -1.78 8.66 -8.73
N LEU A 16 -1.16 8.51 -7.56
CA LEU A 16 -0.76 9.63 -6.72
C LEU A 16 0.73 9.94 -6.77
N PHE A 17 1.54 8.96 -7.11
CA PHE A 17 2.99 9.08 -7.12
C PHE A 17 3.53 8.00 -8.06
N GLU A 18 4.45 8.36 -8.95
CA GLU A 18 4.90 7.39 -9.95
C GLU A 18 6.38 7.62 -10.25
N GLU A 19 7.25 7.01 -9.47
CA GLU A 19 8.70 7.14 -9.65
C GLU A 19 9.39 5.79 -9.54
N GLY A 20 8.90 4.83 -10.32
CA GLY A 20 9.52 3.53 -10.46
C GLY A 20 8.56 2.37 -10.19
N LYS A 21 9.06 1.17 -10.44
CA LYS A 21 8.26 -0.05 -10.39
C LYS A 21 8.86 -1.16 -9.51
N ASP A 22 9.63 -0.79 -8.50
CA ASP A 22 10.08 -1.78 -7.53
C ASP A 22 8.95 -2.15 -6.57
N VAL A 23 8.26 -1.14 -6.04
CA VAL A 23 7.19 -1.33 -5.06
C VAL A 23 5.93 -0.61 -5.53
N LEU A 24 4.80 -1.30 -5.48
CA LEU A 24 3.49 -0.69 -5.65
C LEU A 24 2.86 -0.56 -4.26
N ILE A 25 2.53 0.66 -3.86
CA ILE A 25 1.82 0.89 -2.60
C ILE A 25 0.38 1.24 -2.93
N VAL A 26 -0.54 0.44 -2.41
CA VAL A 26 -1.97 0.67 -2.52
C VAL A 26 -2.41 1.34 -1.22
N GLY A 27 -2.57 2.65 -1.26
CA GLY A 27 -2.98 3.43 -0.10
C GLY A 27 -4.48 3.63 -0.10
N VAL A 28 -5.14 3.14 0.93
CA VAL A 28 -6.59 3.13 1.00
C VAL A 28 -7.08 4.19 1.98
N GLY A 29 -8.02 5.02 1.51
CA GLY A 29 -8.62 6.04 2.35
C GLY A 29 -7.62 7.09 2.81
N THR A 30 -7.60 7.37 4.11
CA THR A 30 -6.69 8.37 4.67
C THR A 30 -5.21 7.96 4.59
N PHE A 31 -4.93 6.68 4.35
CA PHE A 31 -3.55 6.19 4.23
C PHE A 31 -2.91 6.49 2.88
N ALA A 32 -3.69 6.90 1.88
CA ALA A 32 -3.14 7.29 0.57
C ALA A 32 -2.10 8.40 0.71
N ARG A 33 -2.37 9.39 1.55
CA ARG A 33 -1.44 10.50 1.80
C ARG A 33 -0.17 10.03 2.50
N ARG A 34 -0.31 9.16 3.51
CA ARG A 34 0.84 8.59 4.21
C ARG A 34 1.69 7.74 3.29
N ALA A 35 1.04 7.05 2.37
CA ALA A 35 1.73 6.23 1.37
C ALA A 35 2.63 7.08 0.47
N VAL A 36 2.15 8.25 0.06
CA VAL A 36 2.96 9.16 -0.76
C VAL A 36 4.18 9.64 0.02
N THR A 37 4.02 10.00 1.30
CA THR A 37 5.13 10.42 2.13
C THR A 37 6.16 9.29 2.31
N ALA A 38 5.68 8.07 2.53
CA ALA A 38 6.56 6.91 2.63
C ALA A 38 7.31 6.66 1.32
N ALA A 39 6.61 6.80 0.19
CA ALA A 39 7.20 6.62 -1.13
C ALA A 39 8.33 7.63 -1.39
N GLN A 40 8.14 8.88 -1.00
CA GLN A 40 9.16 9.90 -1.15
C GLN A 40 10.45 9.52 -0.40
N LYS A 41 10.31 8.94 0.78
CA LYS A 41 11.47 8.47 1.56
C LYS A 41 12.15 7.29 0.88
N LEU A 42 11.38 6.36 0.34
CA LEU A 42 11.93 5.18 -0.34
C LEU A 42 12.68 5.55 -1.62
N VAL A 43 12.18 6.50 -2.38
CA VAL A 43 12.85 6.96 -3.60
C VAL A 43 14.20 7.59 -3.26
N GLN A 44 14.33 8.28 -2.12
CA GLN A 44 15.61 8.82 -1.67
C GLN A 44 16.64 7.72 -1.40
N GLU A 45 16.18 6.50 -1.20
CA GLU A 45 17.05 5.34 -0.98
C GLU A 45 17.15 4.44 -2.23
N ASN A 46 16.84 5.00 -3.38
CA ASN A 46 16.94 4.34 -4.68
C ASN A 46 15.98 3.16 -4.87
N ILE A 47 14.83 3.21 -4.21
CA ILE A 47 13.78 2.22 -4.43
C ILE A 47 12.68 2.90 -5.24
N GLY A 48 12.38 2.36 -6.42
CA GLY A 48 11.35 2.91 -7.29
C GLY A 48 9.96 2.57 -6.77
N VAL A 49 9.09 3.57 -6.64
CA VAL A 49 7.77 3.38 -6.02
C VAL A 49 6.68 4.03 -6.84
N THR A 50 5.55 3.35 -6.93
CA THR A 50 4.30 3.93 -7.44
C THR A 50 3.25 3.80 -6.34
N VAL A 51 2.50 4.86 -6.10
CA VAL A 51 1.41 4.88 -5.11
C VAL A 51 0.08 5.08 -5.82
N VAL A 52 -0.88 4.24 -5.52
CA VAL A 52 -2.22 4.34 -6.08
C VAL A 52 -3.27 4.33 -4.97
N ASP A 53 -4.40 4.98 -5.24
CA ASP A 53 -5.60 4.91 -4.40
C ASP A 53 -6.68 4.27 -5.27
N PRO A 54 -7.15 3.07 -4.92
CA PRO A 54 -8.14 2.38 -5.75
C PRO A 54 -9.49 3.06 -5.75
N ARG A 55 -9.80 3.89 -4.76
CA ARG A 55 -11.09 4.56 -4.55
C ARG A 55 -12.25 3.58 -4.32
N TRP A 56 -12.23 2.43 -4.95
CA TRP A 56 -13.22 1.37 -4.78
C TRP A 56 -12.51 0.08 -4.38
N VAL A 57 -13.11 -0.64 -3.44
CA VAL A 57 -12.52 -1.89 -2.96
C VAL A 57 -13.34 -3.12 -3.37
N LEU A 58 -14.60 -2.91 -3.71
CA LEU A 58 -15.48 -4.00 -4.18
C LEU A 58 -16.35 -3.47 -5.32
N PRO A 59 -16.23 -4.04 -6.53
CA PRO A 59 -15.19 -5.01 -6.90
C PRO A 59 -13.81 -4.36 -7.00
N LEU A 60 -12.77 -5.15 -6.92
CA LEU A 60 -11.41 -4.65 -7.09
C LEU A 60 -11.22 -4.14 -8.52
N PRO A 61 -10.61 -2.96 -8.69
CA PRO A 61 -10.30 -2.48 -10.04
C PRO A 61 -9.36 -3.44 -10.76
N GLU A 62 -9.67 -3.70 -12.02
CA GLU A 62 -8.85 -4.59 -12.85
C GLU A 62 -7.42 -4.08 -12.99
N TYR A 63 -7.24 -2.76 -13.00
CA TYR A 63 -5.92 -2.14 -13.05
C TYR A 63 -4.99 -2.68 -11.96
N LEU A 64 -5.48 -2.79 -10.72
CA LEU A 64 -4.67 -3.28 -9.61
C LEU A 64 -4.16 -4.69 -9.86
N LEU A 65 -5.03 -5.54 -10.38
CA LEU A 65 -4.69 -6.94 -10.61
C LEU A 65 -3.73 -7.11 -11.77
N GLN A 66 -3.90 -6.32 -12.83
CA GLN A 66 -3.01 -6.37 -13.98
C GLN A 66 -1.65 -5.77 -13.67
N GLU A 67 -1.62 -4.64 -12.97
CA GLU A 67 -0.36 -3.93 -12.72
C GLU A 67 0.47 -4.54 -11.61
N SER A 68 -0.15 -5.22 -10.66
CA SER A 68 0.57 -5.78 -9.51
C SER A 68 1.72 -6.70 -9.94
N GLY A 69 1.53 -7.49 -10.97
CA GLY A 69 2.57 -8.41 -11.46
C GLY A 69 3.79 -7.74 -12.07
N LYS A 70 3.70 -6.45 -12.35
CA LYS A 70 4.82 -5.69 -12.94
C LYS A 70 5.78 -5.14 -11.88
N TYR A 71 5.45 -5.33 -10.61
CA TYR A 71 6.25 -4.84 -9.49
C TYR A 71 6.93 -6.01 -8.80
N ARG A 72 7.95 -5.71 -8.01
CA ARG A 72 8.67 -6.72 -7.23
C ARG A 72 8.03 -6.95 -5.87
N LEU A 73 7.26 -5.97 -5.39
CA LEU A 73 6.56 -6.04 -4.11
C LEU A 73 5.31 -5.19 -4.19
N VAL A 74 4.20 -5.70 -3.66
CA VAL A 74 2.96 -4.94 -3.49
C VAL A 74 2.72 -4.76 -2.00
N VAL A 75 2.45 -3.54 -1.57
CA VAL A 75 2.13 -3.23 -0.17
C VAL A 75 0.77 -2.57 -0.13
N VAL A 76 -0.14 -3.13 0.65
CA VAL A 76 -1.45 -2.52 0.88
C VAL A 76 -1.39 -1.81 2.24
N TYR A 77 -1.65 -0.52 2.22
CA TYR A 77 -1.56 0.36 3.39
C TYR A 77 -2.97 0.84 3.71
N GLU A 78 -3.56 0.30 4.76
CA GLU A 78 -4.97 0.51 5.06
C GLU A 78 -5.27 0.55 6.55
N ASP A 79 -6.44 1.08 6.88
CA ASP A 79 -6.88 1.24 8.27
C ASP A 79 -7.65 0.02 8.78
N ASN A 80 -8.09 -0.85 7.89
CA ASN A 80 -8.92 -1.98 8.28
C ASN A 80 -8.12 -3.14 8.79
N ALA A 81 -8.80 -3.98 9.55
CA ALA A 81 -8.22 -5.18 10.08
C ALA A 81 -7.85 -6.18 8.98
N VAL A 82 -6.86 -7.00 9.28
CA VAL A 82 -6.29 -7.95 8.32
C VAL A 82 -7.34 -8.83 7.64
N ASN A 83 -8.33 -9.32 8.40
CA ASN A 83 -9.30 -10.29 7.85
C ASN A 83 -10.38 -9.70 6.97
N GLY A 84 -10.60 -8.41 7.00
CA GLY A 84 -11.64 -7.77 6.20
C GLY A 84 -11.11 -6.74 5.24
N GLY A 85 -9.79 -6.55 5.19
CA GLY A 85 -9.19 -5.51 4.42
C GLY A 85 -8.96 -5.86 2.96
N ILE A 86 -8.66 -4.82 2.19
CA ILE A 86 -8.42 -4.96 0.75
C ILE A 86 -7.18 -5.83 0.47
N GLY A 87 -6.20 -5.82 1.37
CA GLY A 87 -5.02 -6.65 1.21
C GLY A 87 -5.33 -8.14 1.14
N SER A 88 -6.24 -8.61 1.99
CA SER A 88 -6.68 -10.00 1.95
C SER A 88 -7.42 -10.32 0.66
N VAL A 89 -8.29 -9.42 0.21
CA VAL A 89 -9.04 -9.59 -1.04
C VAL A 89 -8.10 -9.60 -2.23
N MET A 90 -7.14 -8.69 -2.28
CA MET A 90 -6.15 -8.63 -3.35
C MET A 90 -5.28 -9.89 -3.39
N SER A 91 -4.83 -10.34 -2.22
CA SER A 91 -3.99 -11.54 -2.13
C SER A 91 -4.71 -12.74 -2.74
N THR A 92 -5.98 -12.93 -2.39
CA THR A 92 -6.79 -14.00 -2.94
C THR A 92 -6.96 -13.86 -4.45
N ALA A 93 -7.27 -12.65 -4.92
CA ALA A 93 -7.49 -12.40 -6.34
C ALA A 93 -6.23 -12.63 -7.16
N LEU A 94 -5.08 -12.18 -6.66
CA LEU A 94 -3.79 -12.39 -7.34
C LEU A 94 -3.43 -13.87 -7.38
N HIS A 95 -3.68 -14.59 -6.29
CA HIS A 95 -3.45 -16.03 -6.25
C HIS A 95 -4.26 -16.76 -7.32
N ARG A 96 -5.53 -16.39 -7.47
CA ARG A 96 -6.41 -16.98 -8.48
C ARG A 96 -5.94 -16.70 -9.90
N ARG A 97 -5.22 -15.61 -10.10
CA ARG A 97 -4.64 -15.24 -11.40
C ARG A 97 -3.25 -15.83 -11.61
N GLU A 98 -2.78 -16.63 -10.67
CA GLU A 98 -1.45 -17.22 -10.71
C GLU A 98 -0.36 -16.14 -10.74
N CYS A 99 -0.60 -15.01 -10.09
CA CYS A 99 0.36 -13.92 -9.95
C CYS A 99 1.11 -14.10 -8.64
N ASP A 100 2.41 -14.32 -8.73
CA ASP A 100 3.25 -14.65 -7.57
C ASP A 100 3.93 -13.46 -6.93
N VAL A 101 3.54 -12.23 -7.27
CA VAL A 101 4.14 -11.06 -6.67
C VAL A 101 3.96 -11.10 -5.14
N PRO A 102 5.02 -10.89 -4.36
CA PRO A 102 4.88 -10.80 -2.91
C PRO A 102 3.97 -9.64 -2.52
N LEU A 103 3.05 -9.90 -1.59
CA LEU A 103 2.13 -8.89 -1.09
C LEU A 103 2.24 -8.82 0.43
N ARG A 104 2.32 -7.61 0.96
CA ARG A 104 2.38 -7.35 2.40
C ARG A 104 1.34 -6.33 2.78
N GLN A 105 0.88 -6.39 4.01
CA GLN A 105 -0.14 -5.47 4.53
C GLN A 105 0.43 -4.64 5.67
N LEU A 106 0.11 -3.35 5.63
CA LEU A 106 0.28 -2.45 6.76
C LEU A 106 -1.12 -2.05 7.20
N ALA A 107 -1.62 -2.65 8.27
CA ALA A 107 -2.98 -2.43 8.74
C ALA A 107 -3.05 -2.56 10.26
N LEU A 108 -4.02 -1.88 10.86
CA LEU A 108 -4.26 -2.03 12.29
C LEU A 108 -4.84 -3.42 12.57
N PRO A 109 -4.39 -4.09 13.63
CA PRO A 109 -4.92 -5.41 13.97
C PRO A 109 -6.36 -5.34 14.45
N GLN A 110 -7.08 -6.46 14.29
CA GLN A 110 -8.49 -6.60 14.72
C GLN A 110 -8.64 -6.96 16.19
N GLU A 111 -7.80 -6.47 17.02
CA GLU A 111 -7.86 -6.75 18.45
C GLU A 111 -8.21 -5.47 19.20
N PHE A 112 -8.51 -5.59 20.48
CA PHE A 112 -8.78 -4.44 21.31
C PHE A 112 -7.54 -3.55 21.34
N LEU A 113 -7.70 -2.29 20.91
CA LEU A 113 -6.61 -1.33 20.90
C LEU A 113 -6.62 -0.51 22.18
N PRO A 114 -5.44 -0.22 22.75
CA PRO A 114 -5.36 0.61 23.96
C PRO A 114 -5.89 2.01 23.68
N VAL A 115 -6.32 2.68 24.73
CA VAL A 115 -6.75 4.08 24.64
C VAL A 115 -5.53 4.94 24.28
N GLY A 116 -5.71 5.85 23.33
CA GLY A 116 -4.66 6.74 22.91
C GLY A 116 -5.11 7.59 21.74
N THR A 117 -4.29 8.56 21.34
CA THR A 117 -4.58 9.34 20.15
C THR A 117 -4.32 8.49 18.92
N ARG A 118 -4.99 8.82 17.81
CA ARG A 118 -4.78 8.12 16.56
C ARG A 118 -3.30 8.16 16.13
N LYS A 119 -2.63 9.28 16.35
CA LYS A 119 -1.22 9.42 16.02
C LYS A 119 -0.36 8.43 16.81
N ASP A 120 -0.63 8.30 18.10
CA ASP A 120 0.09 7.36 18.95
C ASP A 120 -0.17 5.91 18.55
N LEU A 121 -1.42 5.58 18.23
CA LEU A 121 -1.78 4.24 17.77
C LEU A 121 -1.06 3.89 16.47
N LEU A 122 -1.03 4.82 15.52
CA LEU A 122 -0.34 4.60 14.24
C LEU A 122 1.15 4.35 14.47
N LYS A 123 1.77 5.12 15.34
CA LYS A 123 3.19 4.96 15.63
C LYS A 123 3.47 3.63 16.34
N ASN A 124 2.63 3.27 17.33
CA ASN A 124 2.80 2.05 18.11
C ASN A 124 2.71 0.79 17.24
N TYR A 125 1.89 0.83 16.19
CA TYR A 125 1.75 -0.30 15.27
C TYR A 125 2.59 -0.16 14.00
N GLY A 126 3.49 0.84 13.95
CA GLY A 126 4.39 1.01 12.82
C GLY A 126 3.69 1.47 11.54
N LEU A 127 2.60 2.22 11.69
CA LEU A 127 1.78 2.67 10.55
C LEU A 127 1.96 4.14 10.19
N ASP A 128 2.79 4.89 10.91
CA ASP A 128 3.15 6.23 10.47
C ASP A 128 4.08 6.15 9.25
N SER A 129 4.18 7.23 8.49
CA SER A 129 4.91 7.22 7.21
C SER A 129 6.36 6.78 7.33
N SER A 130 7.06 7.20 8.38
CA SER A 130 8.47 6.85 8.57
C SER A 130 8.65 5.37 8.90
N SER A 131 7.82 4.84 9.79
CA SER A 131 7.85 3.43 10.14
C SER A 131 7.42 2.57 8.97
N ALA A 132 6.42 3.01 8.21
CA ALA A 132 5.96 2.31 7.02
C ALA A 132 7.09 2.21 5.98
N ALA A 133 7.77 3.32 5.70
CA ALA A 133 8.89 3.32 4.76
C ALA A 133 9.98 2.35 5.20
N HIS A 134 10.31 2.34 6.48
CA HIS A 134 11.32 1.44 7.02
C HIS A 134 10.93 -0.04 6.83
N ARG A 135 9.69 -0.39 7.16
CA ARG A 135 9.20 -1.76 7.00
C ARG A 135 9.18 -2.19 5.53
N ILE A 136 8.73 -1.32 4.65
CA ILE A 136 8.70 -1.61 3.21
C ILE A 136 10.11 -1.83 2.70
N LYS A 137 11.06 -1.00 3.12
CA LYS A 137 12.46 -1.16 2.74
C LYS A 137 13.00 -2.52 3.19
N GLU A 138 12.71 -2.92 4.43
CA GLU A 138 13.14 -4.22 4.94
C GLU A 138 12.56 -5.37 4.11
N TRP A 139 11.26 -5.32 3.82
CA TRP A 139 10.63 -6.34 2.99
C TRP A 139 11.25 -6.39 1.60
N PHE A 140 11.45 -5.23 1.00
CA PHE A 140 12.01 -5.15 -0.35
C PHE A 140 13.43 -5.72 -0.39
N GLN A 141 14.24 -5.41 0.61
CA GLN A 141 15.62 -5.93 0.68
C GLN A 141 15.66 -7.44 0.83
N LYS A 142 14.74 -8.02 1.60
CA LYS A 142 14.65 -9.48 1.75
C LYS A 142 14.28 -10.15 0.43
N ILE A 143 13.38 -9.55 -0.32
CA ILE A 143 12.93 -10.07 -1.59
C ILE A 143 14.05 -9.97 -2.65
N SER A 144 14.80 -8.88 -2.62
CA SER A 144 15.83 -8.57 -3.60
C SER A 144 17.17 -9.22 -3.28
N GLY A 145 17.36 -9.61 -2.02
CA GLY A 145 18.62 -10.17 -1.53
C GLY A 145 18.84 -11.66 -1.84
#